data_113f07cb7bc8c41801ffc9ad37cb6e98
#
_entry.id   113f07cb7bc8c41801ffc9ad37cb6e98
#
_cell.length_a   1.000
_cell.length_b   1.000
_cell.length_c   1.000
_cell.angle_alpha   90.00
_cell.angle_beta   90.00
_cell.angle_gamma   90.00
#
_symmetry.space_group_name_H-M   'P 1'
#
loop_
_entity.id
_entity.type
_entity.pdbx_description
1 polymer ?
#
loop_
_entity_poly.entity_id
_entity_poly.type
_entity_poly.pdbx_seq_one_letter_code
_entity_poly.pdbx_strand_id
1 'polypeptide(L)'
;MLFYKKAYRFEITNGLINIYVNILDKMITLVTIMLFINLCFNSMFLYAYKVVLKANDPEGWERISHFTFEEVQDDIDLPNKIKLLSNLAYLLGMQGLEEYHLMLPVALDNGVSPVEAKEVVYQAVDYLGLGRVIPFFEATNQVLLNRGIKLPLPSQATTTMKNRLEKGEETQIRLFGPQMKDFAKKGIINKWLVDNCFGDYYTRKGLDDKEREMITFCYLAAQGGCEPQLLAHAKANVGLGNDQQFLTKVVLANVPFIGYPRSLNAINVINQVK
;
A
#
# COMPACT_ATOMS: atom_id res chain seq x y z
N MET A 1 67.80 7.65 -10.30
CA MET A 1 66.83 7.21 -11.31
C MET A 1 65.57 6.54 -10.70
N LEU A 2 65.70 5.77 -9.62
CA LEU A 2 64.53 5.10 -8.95
C LEU A 2 63.61 6.09 -8.24
N PHE A 3 64.09 7.18 -7.64
CA PHE A 3 63.31 8.15 -6.90
C PHE A 3 62.41 8.98 -7.84
N TYR A 4 62.88 9.33 -9.03
CA TYR A 4 62.10 10.05 -10.03
C TYR A 4 60.94 9.22 -10.60
N LYS A 5 61.12 7.90 -10.79
CA LYS A 5 60.06 7.01 -11.23
C LYS A 5 58.96 6.83 -10.21
N LYS A 6 59.28 6.88 -8.89
CA LYS A 6 58.30 6.74 -7.80
C LYS A 6 57.44 8.02 -7.65
N ALA A 7 58.09 9.20 -7.73
CA ALA A 7 57.35 10.48 -7.67
C ALA A 7 56.40 10.67 -8.88
N TYR A 8 56.87 10.36 -10.08
CA TYR A 8 56.03 10.47 -11.31
C TYR A 8 54.86 9.50 -11.29
N ARG A 9 55.01 8.30 -10.70
CA ARG A 9 53.92 7.32 -10.57
C ARG A 9 52.88 7.76 -9.52
N PHE A 10 53.31 8.46 -8.46
CA PHE A 10 52.43 8.99 -7.41
C PHE A 10 51.61 10.18 -7.90
N GLU A 11 52.19 11.08 -8.72
CA GLU A 11 51.45 12.19 -9.33
C GLU A 11 50.43 11.74 -10.39
N ILE A 12 50.76 10.74 -11.22
CA ILE A 12 49.81 10.17 -12.19
C ILE A 12 48.66 9.46 -11.45
N THR A 13 48.90 8.75 -10.36
CA THR A 13 47.87 8.07 -9.58
C THR A 13 46.92 9.08 -8.91
N ASN A 14 47.44 10.14 -8.33
CA ASN A 14 46.64 11.21 -7.74
C ASN A 14 45.86 11.99 -8.79
N GLY A 15 46.42 12.23 -9.98
CA GLY A 15 45.75 12.84 -11.10
C GLY A 15 44.57 11.98 -11.58
N LEU A 16 44.73 10.68 -11.71
CA LEU A 16 43.68 9.73 -12.09
C LEU A 16 42.59 9.62 -11.03
N ILE A 17 42.96 9.60 -9.75
CA ILE A 17 42.02 9.59 -8.63
C ILE A 17 41.17 10.86 -8.63
N ASN A 18 41.77 12.04 -8.83
CA ASN A 18 41.05 13.31 -8.88
C ASN A 18 40.11 13.40 -10.11
N ILE A 19 40.50 12.82 -11.24
CA ILE A 19 39.62 12.74 -12.43
C ILE A 19 38.44 11.80 -12.13
N TYR A 20 38.68 10.66 -11.49
CA TYR A 20 37.64 9.69 -11.13
C TYR A 20 36.64 10.29 -10.12
N VAL A 21 37.11 10.96 -9.09
CA VAL A 21 36.25 11.65 -8.10
C VAL A 21 35.41 12.72 -8.75
N ASN A 22 35.99 13.53 -9.65
CA ASN A 22 35.27 14.59 -10.36
C ASN A 22 34.20 14.05 -11.34
N ILE A 23 34.46 12.90 -11.97
CA ILE A 23 33.48 12.21 -12.83
C ILE A 23 32.35 11.64 -11.95
N LEU A 24 32.70 11.03 -10.82
CA LEU A 24 31.72 10.46 -9.89
C LEU A 24 30.79 11.55 -9.31
N ASP A 25 31.34 12.69 -8.89
CA ASP A 25 30.55 13.84 -8.40
C ASP A 25 29.62 14.40 -9.48
N LYS A 26 30.09 14.49 -10.72
CA LYS A 26 29.23 14.92 -11.84
C LYS A 26 28.13 13.92 -12.14
N MET A 27 28.42 12.62 -12.07
CA MET A 27 27.42 11.56 -12.24
C MET A 27 26.37 11.60 -11.11
N ILE A 28 26.79 11.74 -9.86
CA ILE A 28 25.89 11.87 -8.70
C ILE A 28 25.02 13.12 -8.86
N THR A 29 25.61 14.25 -9.25
CA THR A 29 24.88 15.49 -9.49
C THR A 29 23.86 15.32 -10.62
N LEU A 30 24.23 14.65 -11.72
CA LEU A 30 23.33 14.40 -12.86
C LEU A 30 22.17 13.49 -12.47
N VAL A 31 22.45 12.42 -11.71
CA VAL A 31 21.42 11.49 -11.19
C VAL A 31 20.50 12.23 -10.22
N THR A 32 21.04 13.08 -9.35
CA THR A 32 20.26 13.89 -8.41
C THR A 32 19.35 14.89 -9.15
N ILE A 33 19.87 15.54 -10.18
CA ILE A 33 19.09 16.46 -11.04
C ILE A 33 18.02 15.69 -11.82
N MET A 34 18.31 14.53 -12.38
CA MET A 34 17.33 13.68 -13.07
C MET A 34 16.24 13.18 -12.13
N LEU A 35 16.59 12.77 -10.89
CA LEU A 35 15.62 12.40 -9.86
C LEU A 35 14.76 13.61 -9.47
N PHE A 36 15.35 14.79 -9.31
CA PHE A 36 14.62 16.02 -8.97
C PHE A 36 13.68 16.46 -10.11
N ILE A 37 14.12 16.39 -11.37
CA ILE A 37 13.29 16.67 -12.55
C ILE A 37 12.15 15.66 -12.65
N ASN A 38 12.41 14.37 -12.43
CA ASN A 38 11.38 13.32 -12.45
C ASN A 38 10.35 13.50 -11.31
N LEU A 39 10.80 13.89 -10.12
CA LEU A 39 9.97 14.25 -8.97
C LEU A 39 9.06 15.46 -9.24
N CYS A 40 9.63 16.52 -9.81
CA CYS A 40 8.87 17.73 -10.20
C CYS A 40 7.90 17.42 -11.35
N PHE A 41 8.31 16.58 -12.30
CA PHE A 41 7.50 16.23 -13.46
C PHE A 41 6.28 15.37 -13.06
N ASN A 42 6.46 14.38 -12.17
CA ASN A 42 5.37 13.52 -11.69
C ASN A 42 4.35 14.30 -10.83
N SER A 43 4.80 15.15 -9.90
CA SER A 43 3.87 15.96 -9.09
C SER A 43 3.13 17.00 -9.95
N MET A 44 3.80 17.57 -10.94
CA MET A 44 3.22 18.54 -11.88
C MET A 44 2.27 17.84 -12.87
N PHE A 45 2.57 16.60 -13.28
CA PHE A 45 1.71 15.81 -14.17
C PHE A 45 0.39 15.43 -13.48
N LEU A 46 0.43 15.00 -12.23
CA LEU A 46 -0.76 14.66 -11.44
C LEU A 46 -1.64 15.88 -11.13
N TYR A 47 -1.02 17.02 -10.83
CA TYR A 47 -1.74 18.29 -10.68
C TYR A 47 -2.37 18.73 -12.01
N ALA A 48 -1.62 18.59 -13.12
CA ALA A 48 -2.09 18.91 -14.45
C ALA A 48 -3.27 18.01 -14.89
N TYR A 49 -3.28 16.72 -14.52
CA TYR A 49 -4.38 15.81 -14.82
C TYR A 49 -5.72 16.28 -14.23
N LYS A 50 -5.77 16.63 -12.93
CA LYS A 50 -6.98 17.20 -12.31
C LYS A 50 -7.38 18.54 -12.93
N VAL A 51 -6.42 19.41 -13.19
CA VAL A 51 -6.69 20.71 -13.83
C VAL A 51 -7.20 20.52 -15.25
N VAL A 52 -6.60 19.59 -16.01
CA VAL A 52 -7.01 19.29 -17.39
C VAL A 52 -8.42 18.69 -17.43
N LEU A 53 -8.73 17.73 -16.55
CA LEU A 53 -10.08 17.15 -16.50
C LEU A 53 -11.13 18.21 -16.17
N LYS A 54 -10.90 19.04 -15.15
CA LYS A 54 -11.79 20.14 -14.80
C LYS A 54 -11.96 21.18 -15.92
N ALA A 55 -10.88 21.44 -16.66
CA ALA A 55 -10.90 22.41 -17.75
C ALA A 55 -11.53 21.87 -19.04
N ASN A 56 -11.29 20.59 -19.37
CA ASN A 56 -11.73 20.00 -20.62
C ASN A 56 -13.08 19.28 -20.52
N ASP A 57 -13.40 18.75 -19.35
CA ASP A 57 -14.62 17.98 -19.07
C ASP A 57 -15.35 18.53 -17.81
N PRO A 58 -15.74 19.83 -17.80
CA PRO A 58 -16.27 20.47 -16.59
C PRO A 58 -17.54 19.82 -16.07
N GLU A 59 -18.45 19.35 -16.93
CA GLU A 59 -19.66 18.63 -16.53
C GLU A 59 -19.31 17.28 -15.89
N GLY A 60 -18.41 16.52 -16.50
CA GLY A 60 -17.93 15.26 -15.95
C GLY A 60 -17.26 15.46 -14.60
N TRP A 61 -16.41 16.48 -14.49
CA TRP A 61 -15.76 16.83 -13.21
C TRP A 61 -16.77 17.22 -12.13
N GLU A 62 -17.77 18.02 -12.45
CA GLU A 62 -18.82 18.42 -11.52
C GLU A 62 -19.56 17.18 -10.95
N ARG A 63 -19.97 16.24 -11.81
CA ARG A 63 -20.65 15.00 -11.41
C ARG A 63 -19.75 14.12 -10.55
N ILE A 64 -18.51 13.88 -10.97
CA ILE A 64 -17.54 13.06 -10.26
C ILE A 64 -17.22 13.67 -8.89
N SER A 65 -16.91 14.97 -8.85
CA SER A 65 -16.52 15.62 -7.60
C SER A 65 -17.68 15.71 -6.60
N HIS A 66 -18.88 16.04 -7.07
CA HIS A 66 -20.07 16.09 -6.23
C HIS A 66 -20.36 14.72 -5.60
N PHE A 67 -20.44 13.66 -6.43
CA PHE A 67 -20.72 12.31 -5.94
C PHE A 67 -19.64 11.82 -4.96
N THR A 68 -18.35 12.00 -5.32
CA THR A 68 -17.22 11.43 -4.56
C THR A 68 -16.93 12.17 -3.25
N PHE A 69 -16.96 13.51 -3.28
CA PHE A 69 -16.45 14.34 -2.19
C PHE A 69 -17.54 15.07 -1.40
N GLU A 70 -18.80 15.03 -1.86
CA GLU A 70 -19.93 15.63 -1.17
C GLU A 70 -20.95 14.55 -0.80
N GLU A 71 -21.72 14.02 -1.75
CA GLU A 71 -22.84 13.10 -1.53
C GLU A 71 -22.44 11.84 -0.73
N VAL A 72 -21.39 11.11 -1.16
CA VAL A 72 -20.92 9.92 -0.44
C VAL A 72 -20.35 10.26 0.94
N GLN A 73 -19.71 11.43 1.09
CA GLN A 73 -19.17 11.83 2.38
C GLN A 73 -20.27 12.18 3.38
N ASP A 74 -21.35 12.80 2.92
CA ASP A 74 -22.48 13.20 3.76
C ASP A 74 -23.36 12.00 4.15
N ASP A 75 -23.54 11.03 3.21
CA ASP A 75 -24.40 9.85 3.43
C ASP A 75 -23.72 8.79 4.32
N ILE A 76 -22.38 8.72 4.36
CA ILE A 76 -21.66 7.63 5.01
C ILE A 76 -20.93 8.10 6.28
N ASP A 77 -21.57 7.80 7.42
CA ASP A 77 -20.98 8.03 8.74
C ASP A 77 -19.92 6.97 9.08
N LEU A 78 -18.66 7.28 8.79
CA LEU A 78 -17.46 6.53 9.15
C LEU A 78 -16.36 7.50 9.58
N PRO A 79 -15.48 7.15 10.54
CA PRO A 79 -14.31 7.95 10.86
C PRO A 79 -13.44 8.20 9.61
N ASN A 80 -13.00 9.46 9.41
CA ASN A 80 -12.22 9.85 8.23
C ASN A 80 -10.98 8.96 8.02
N LYS A 81 -10.26 8.62 9.10
CA LYS A 81 -9.11 7.71 9.02
C LYS A 81 -9.50 6.36 8.40
N ILE A 82 -10.63 5.80 8.80
CA ILE A 82 -11.13 4.50 8.29
C ILE A 82 -11.54 4.62 6.82
N LYS A 83 -12.26 5.68 6.45
CA LYS A 83 -12.59 5.97 5.04
C LYS A 83 -11.33 5.99 4.18
N LEU A 84 -10.30 6.72 4.62
CA LEU A 84 -9.07 6.92 3.84
C LEU A 84 -8.19 5.66 3.82
N LEU A 85 -8.07 4.94 4.96
CA LEU A 85 -7.31 3.69 5.01
C LEU A 85 -7.94 2.63 4.09
N SER A 86 -9.28 2.49 4.13
CA SER A 86 -10.00 1.60 3.22
C SER A 86 -9.89 2.04 1.75
N ASN A 87 -9.92 3.34 1.49
CA ASN A 87 -9.75 3.87 0.14
C ASN A 87 -8.39 3.51 -0.47
N LEU A 88 -7.30 3.70 0.28
CA LEU A 88 -5.96 3.27 -0.17
C LEU A 88 -5.92 1.77 -0.49
N ALA A 89 -6.56 0.94 0.34
CA ALA A 89 -6.63 -0.50 0.11
C ALA A 89 -7.46 -0.86 -1.13
N TYR A 90 -8.60 -0.21 -1.33
CA TYR A 90 -9.42 -0.39 -2.54
C TYR A 90 -8.67 0.02 -3.81
N LEU A 91 -7.97 1.16 -3.78
CA LEU A 91 -7.18 1.63 -4.92
C LEU A 91 -6.05 0.66 -5.29
N LEU A 92 -5.39 0.05 -4.29
CA LEU A 92 -4.45 -1.05 -4.52
C LEU A 92 -5.12 -2.24 -5.23
N GLY A 93 -6.26 -2.70 -4.73
CA GLY A 93 -7.02 -3.80 -5.33
C GLY A 93 -7.51 -3.52 -6.75
N MET A 94 -7.89 -2.26 -7.03
CA MET A 94 -8.32 -1.79 -8.36
C MET A 94 -7.16 -1.49 -9.31
N GLN A 95 -5.91 -1.47 -8.84
CA GLN A 95 -4.75 -1.00 -9.60
C GLN A 95 -4.85 0.48 -10.01
N GLY A 96 -5.53 1.28 -9.20
CA GLY A 96 -5.76 2.70 -9.41
C GLY A 96 -4.56 3.53 -8.92
N LEU A 97 -3.40 3.38 -9.55
CA LEU A 97 -2.15 4.00 -9.13
C LEU A 97 -2.22 5.54 -9.13
N GLU A 98 -2.81 6.12 -10.16
CA GLU A 98 -2.92 7.57 -10.29
C GLU A 98 -3.80 8.17 -9.17
N GLU A 99 -4.95 7.56 -8.89
CA GLU A 99 -5.79 7.98 -7.77
C GLU A 99 -5.14 7.73 -6.41
N TYR A 100 -4.37 6.65 -6.28
CA TYR A 100 -3.59 6.38 -5.08
C TYR A 100 -2.59 7.50 -4.79
N HIS A 101 -1.87 7.98 -5.81
CA HIS A 101 -0.98 9.14 -5.69
C HIS A 101 -1.68 10.41 -5.20
N LEU A 102 -2.95 10.60 -5.59
CA LEU A 102 -3.75 11.75 -5.16
C LEU A 102 -4.30 11.57 -3.75
N MET A 103 -4.74 10.36 -3.41
CA MET A 103 -5.41 10.08 -2.14
C MET A 103 -4.45 9.85 -0.98
N LEU A 104 -3.22 9.36 -1.23
CA LEU A 104 -2.24 9.14 -0.17
C LEU A 104 -1.85 10.42 0.58
N PRO A 105 -1.54 11.57 -0.07
CA PRO A 105 -1.36 12.83 0.64
C PRO A 105 -2.56 13.24 1.50
N VAL A 106 -3.78 13.07 0.96
CA VAL A 106 -5.02 13.36 1.69
C VAL A 106 -5.14 12.47 2.93
N ALA A 107 -4.84 11.18 2.79
CA ALA A 107 -4.86 10.24 3.91
C ALA A 107 -3.86 10.62 5.00
N LEU A 108 -2.63 10.99 4.63
CA LEU A 108 -1.60 11.44 5.56
C LEU A 108 -1.99 12.73 6.31
N ASP A 109 -2.68 13.66 5.63
CA ASP A 109 -3.14 14.92 6.22
C ASP A 109 -4.36 14.73 7.15
N ASN A 110 -5.05 13.59 7.04
CA ASN A 110 -6.27 13.28 7.78
C ASN A 110 -6.12 12.06 8.73
N GLY A 111 -4.94 11.84 9.26
CA GLY A 111 -4.70 10.96 10.40
C GLY A 111 -4.22 9.54 10.07
N VAL A 112 -4.00 9.19 8.79
CA VAL A 112 -3.26 7.98 8.42
C VAL A 112 -1.76 8.27 8.58
N SER A 113 -1.08 7.51 9.44
CA SER A 113 0.36 7.70 9.64
C SER A 113 1.18 7.11 8.46
N PRO A 114 2.42 7.57 8.27
CA PRO A 114 3.34 6.98 7.28
C PRO A 114 3.55 5.48 7.46
N VAL A 115 3.54 5.00 8.71
CA VAL A 115 3.66 3.57 9.03
C VAL A 115 2.43 2.81 8.54
N GLU A 116 1.23 3.28 8.86
CA GLU A 116 -0.02 2.64 8.42
C GLU A 116 -0.13 2.61 6.89
N ALA A 117 0.20 3.71 6.21
CA ALA A 117 0.23 3.75 4.75
C ALA A 117 1.18 2.70 4.15
N LYS A 118 2.36 2.51 4.75
CA LYS A 118 3.30 1.45 4.35
C LYS A 118 2.77 0.06 4.65
N GLU A 119 2.11 -0.15 5.79
CA GLU A 119 1.54 -1.45 6.15
C GLU A 119 0.39 -1.85 5.21
N VAL A 120 -0.41 -0.90 4.71
CA VAL A 120 -1.39 -1.16 3.64
C VAL A 120 -0.70 -1.71 2.39
N VAL A 121 0.44 -1.16 1.97
CA VAL A 121 1.17 -1.66 0.80
C VAL A 121 1.86 -3.00 1.08
N TYR A 122 2.47 -3.17 2.27
CA TYR A 122 3.12 -4.43 2.64
C TYR A 122 2.14 -5.60 2.61
N GLN A 123 0.99 -5.47 3.27
CA GLN A 123 0.01 -6.56 3.35
C GLN A 123 -0.63 -6.88 1.99
N ALA A 124 -0.74 -5.91 1.10
CA ALA A 124 -1.26 -6.11 -0.25
C ALA A 124 -0.44 -7.12 -1.08
N VAL A 125 0.84 -7.34 -0.76
CA VAL A 125 1.72 -8.27 -1.47
C VAL A 125 1.13 -9.69 -1.50
N ASP A 126 0.58 -10.16 -0.39
CA ASP A 126 0.06 -11.51 -0.27
C ASP A 126 -1.26 -11.73 -1.01
N TYR A 127 -2.05 -10.68 -1.18
CA TYR A 127 -3.38 -10.74 -1.78
C TYR A 127 -3.40 -10.37 -3.27
N LEU A 128 -2.51 -9.48 -3.68
CA LEU A 128 -2.47 -8.93 -5.03
C LEU A 128 -1.25 -9.38 -5.84
N GLY A 129 -0.20 -9.83 -5.16
CA GLY A 129 1.06 -10.25 -5.76
C GLY A 129 2.00 -9.09 -6.13
N LEU A 130 3.30 -9.37 -6.17
CA LEU A 130 4.35 -8.37 -6.44
C LEU A 130 4.14 -7.59 -7.74
N GLY A 131 3.69 -8.27 -8.80
CA GLY A 131 3.49 -7.64 -10.11
C GLY A 131 2.51 -6.48 -10.10
N ARG A 132 1.55 -6.50 -9.16
CA ARG A 132 0.57 -5.41 -8.98
C ARG A 132 0.99 -4.39 -7.92
N VAL A 133 1.77 -4.81 -6.92
CA VAL A 133 2.03 -4.00 -5.72
C VAL A 133 3.30 -3.15 -5.81
N ILE A 134 4.30 -3.56 -6.59
CA ILE A 134 5.57 -2.81 -6.72
C ILE A 134 5.38 -1.33 -7.07
N PRO A 135 4.52 -0.94 -8.05
CA PRO A 135 4.32 0.48 -8.35
C PRO A 135 3.80 1.29 -7.16
N PHE A 136 3.00 0.68 -6.28
CA PHE A 136 2.48 1.35 -5.09
C PHE A 136 3.53 1.50 -3.98
N PHE A 137 4.52 0.61 -3.90
CA PHE A 137 5.70 0.84 -3.05
C PHE A 137 6.46 2.08 -3.48
N GLU A 138 6.71 2.21 -4.78
CA GLU A 138 7.41 3.37 -5.36
C GLU A 138 6.62 4.65 -5.11
N ALA A 139 5.32 4.64 -5.43
CA ALA A 139 4.41 5.75 -5.18
C ALA A 139 4.40 6.20 -3.73
N THR A 140 4.27 5.24 -2.81
CA THR A 140 4.26 5.53 -1.36
C THR A 140 5.59 6.13 -0.92
N ASN A 141 6.72 5.54 -1.32
CA ASN A 141 8.03 6.07 -0.98
C ASN A 141 8.21 7.50 -1.48
N GLN A 142 7.81 7.76 -2.72
CA GLN A 142 7.93 9.08 -3.34
C GLN A 142 7.11 10.14 -2.60
N VAL A 143 5.85 9.84 -2.28
CA VAL A 143 4.99 10.76 -1.51
C VAL A 143 5.59 11.05 -0.14
N LEU A 144 6.08 10.03 0.57
CA LEU A 144 6.70 10.21 1.88
C LEU A 144 7.98 11.07 1.81
N LEU A 145 8.86 10.80 0.84
CA LEU A 145 10.08 11.58 0.63
C LEU A 145 9.77 13.04 0.27
N ASN A 146 8.79 13.29 -0.60
CA ASN A 146 8.35 14.64 -0.97
C ASN A 146 7.80 15.44 0.22
N ARG A 147 7.30 14.76 1.24
CA ARG A 147 6.84 15.35 2.51
C ARG A 147 7.97 15.49 3.56
N GLY A 148 9.21 15.22 3.18
CA GLY A 148 10.37 15.30 4.07
C GLY A 148 10.46 14.14 5.08
N ILE A 149 9.70 13.07 4.90
CA ILE A 149 9.72 11.91 5.78
C ILE A 149 10.92 11.04 5.41
N LYS A 150 11.79 10.83 6.37
CA LYS A 150 13.02 10.04 6.18
C LYS A 150 12.71 8.55 6.04
N LEU A 151 13.25 7.93 5.00
CA LEU A 151 13.19 6.48 4.78
C LEU A 151 14.55 5.82 5.02
N PRO A 152 14.59 4.52 5.42
CA PRO A 152 13.44 3.68 5.74
C PRO A 152 12.75 4.08 7.05
N LEU A 153 11.45 3.80 7.14
CA LEU A 153 10.73 3.92 8.42
C LEU A 153 11.22 2.85 9.42
N PRO A 154 11.03 3.06 10.73
CA PRO A 154 11.33 2.04 11.73
C PRO A 154 10.62 0.73 11.43
N SER A 155 11.33 -0.39 11.57
CA SER A 155 10.78 -1.73 11.32
C SER A 155 9.56 -2.01 12.18
N GLN A 156 8.52 -2.56 11.57
CA GLN A 156 7.31 -3.03 12.24
C GLN A 156 7.30 -4.56 12.40
N ALA A 157 8.30 -5.27 11.90
CA ALA A 157 8.40 -6.73 11.99
C ALA A 157 8.48 -7.18 13.45
N THR A 158 7.72 -8.22 13.80
CA THR A 158 7.72 -8.87 15.13
C THR A 158 8.23 -10.30 15.06
N THR A 159 8.39 -10.83 13.87
CA THR A 159 8.82 -12.20 13.60
C THR A 159 10.17 -12.24 12.88
N THR A 160 10.74 -13.42 12.85
CA THR A 160 11.97 -13.77 12.15
C THR A 160 11.71 -15.02 11.30
N MET A 161 12.62 -15.35 10.37
CA MET A 161 12.55 -16.58 9.58
C MET A 161 12.48 -17.86 10.43
N LYS A 162 12.87 -17.79 11.72
CA LYS A 162 12.87 -18.97 12.63
C LYS A 162 11.53 -19.20 13.28
N ASN A 163 10.76 -18.14 13.61
CA ASN A 163 9.52 -18.23 14.38
C ASN A 163 8.26 -17.83 13.61
N ARG A 164 8.39 -17.40 12.34
CA ARG A 164 7.24 -16.91 11.55
C ARG A 164 6.15 -17.95 11.33
N LEU A 165 6.51 -19.25 11.18
CA LEU A 165 5.55 -20.32 11.01
C LEU A 165 4.67 -20.50 12.28
N GLU A 166 5.31 -20.56 13.46
CA GLU A 166 4.62 -20.66 14.75
C GLU A 166 3.70 -19.46 14.98
N LYS A 167 4.25 -18.26 14.81
CA LYS A 167 3.49 -17.00 15.00
C LYS A 167 2.39 -16.81 13.97
N GLY A 168 2.58 -17.29 12.75
CA GLY A 168 1.58 -17.30 11.70
C GLY A 168 0.41 -18.25 12.04
N GLU A 169 0.70 -19.44 12.55
CA GLU A 169 -0.34 -20.38 13.01
C GLU A 169 -1.14 -19.80 14.18
N GLU A 170 -0.47 -19.22 15.20
CA GLU A 170 -1.13 -18.53 16.30
C GLU A 170 -2.08 -17.43 15.79
N THR A 171 -1.61 -16.63 14.85
CA THR A 171 -2.38 -15.52 14.24
C THR A 171 -3.56 -16.05 13.45
N GLN A 172 -3.35 -17.07 12.63
CA GLN A 172 -4.41 -17.67 11.82
C GLN A 172 -5.50 -18.31 12.69
N ILE A 173 -5.13 -19.01 13.78
CA ILE A 173 -6.07 -19.56 14.75
C ILE A 173 -6.86 -18.43 15.44
N ARG A 174 -6.20 -17.35 15.83
CA ARG A 174 -6.85 -16.19 16.48
C ARG A 174 -7.91 -15.55 15.58
N LEU A 175 -7.62 -15.40 14.27
CA LEU A 175 -8.51 -14.72 13.34
C LEU A 175 -9.61 -15.62 12.78
N PHE A 176 -9.32 -16.88 12.50
CA PHE A 176 -10.21 -17.79 11.79
C PHE A 176 -10.69 -18.99 12.62
N GLY A 177 -10.16 -19.17 13.82
CA GLY A 177 -10.59 -20.21 14.75
C GLY A 177 -9.71 -21.46 14.78
N PRO A 178 -9.98 -22.37 15.75
CA PRO A 178 -9.13 -23.53 16.05
C PRO A 178 -9.00 -24.56 14.92
N GLN A 179 -9.89 -24.54 13.93
CA GLN A 179 -9.82 -25.40 12.73
C GLN A 179 -8.59 -25.10 11.85
N MET A 180 -7.91 -23.96 12.09
CA MET A 180 -6.68 -23.59 11.40
C MET A 180 -5.42 -24.25 11.98
N LYS A 181 -5.55 -24.95 13.10
CA LYS A 181 -4.45 -25.71 13.67
C LYS A 181 -3.92 -26.74 12.66
N ASP A 182 -2.62 -26.84 12.57
CA ASP A 182 -1.92 -27.74 11.64
C ASP A 182 -2.23 -27.49 10.14
N PHE A 183 -2.80 -26.30 9.81
CA PHE A 183 -3.16 -25.96 8.43
C PHE A 183 -1.94 -26.00 7.49
N ALA A 184 -0.77 -25.59 7.97
CA ALA A 184 0.50 -25.62 7.23
C ALA A 184 0.90 -27.05 6.79
N LYS A 185 0.45 -28.08 7.49
CA LYS A 185 0.75 -29.50 7.16
C LYS A 185 -0.06 -30.04 5.97
N LYS A 186 -1.10 -29.32 5.54
CA LYS A 186 -2.01 -29.75 4.46
C LYS A 186 -1.41 -29.57 3.05
N GLY A 187 -0.26 -28.91 2.92
CA GLY A 187 0.44 -28.72 1.65
C GLY A 187 1.31 -27.47 1.62
N ILE A 188 2.10 -27.34 0.56
CA ILE A 188 3.11 -26.28 0.45
C ILE A 188 2.50 -24.88 0.39
N ILE A 189 1.39 -24.73 -0.34
CA ILE A 189 0.69 -23.44 -0.42
C ILE A 189 0.13 -23.02 0.95
N ASN A 190 -0.38 -23.98 1.72
CA ASN A 190 -0.92 -23.73 3.04
C ASN A 190 0.19 -23.36 4.03
N LYS A 191 1.38 -23.98 3.90
CA LYS A 191 2.56 -23.62 4.68
C LYS A 191 2.98 -22.18 4.38
N TRP A 192 3.06 -21.78 3.12
CA TRP A 192 3.40 -20.40 2.74
C TRP A 192 2.34 -19.41 3.23
N LEU A 193 1.06 -19.76 3.15
CA LEU A 193 0.01 -18.92 3.69
C LEU A 193 0.18 -18.68 5.19
N VAL A 194 0.54 -19.72 5.95
CA VAL A 194 0.76 -19.59 7.39
C VAL A 194 2.03 -18.81 7.71
N ASP A 195 3.18 -19.17 7.11
CA ASP A 195 4.46 -18.57 7.48
C ASP A 195 4.70 -17.19 6.81
N ASN A 196 4.35 -17.01 5.56
CA ASN A 196 4.54 -15.75 4.85
C ASN A 196 3.38 -14.78 5.12
N CYS A 197 2.14 -15.09 4.74
CA CYS A 197 1.03 -14.17 4.91
C CYS A 197 0.77 -13.85 6.39
N PHE A 198 0.44 -14.87 7.20
CA PHE A 198 0.10 -14.65 8.60
C PHE A 198 1.32 -14.41 9.49
N GLY A 199 2.46 -15.05 9.19
CA GLY A 199 3.67 -14.93 9.99
C GLY A 199 4.50 -13.68 9.70
N ASP A 200 4.66 -13.29 8.45
CA ASP A 200 5.48 -12.13 8.09
C ASP A 200 4.70 -10.82 8.06
N TYR A 201 3.43 -10.82 7.60
CA TYR A 201 2.67 -9.59 7.40
C TYR A 201 1.63 -9.32 8.48
N TYR A 202 0.80 -10.28 8.87
CA TYR A 202 -0.23 -10.05 9.88
C TYR A 202 0.30 -9.81 11.29
N THR A 203 1.47 -10.34 11.62
CA THR A 203 2.11 -10.13 12.94
C THR A 203 2.77 -8.77 13.08
N ARG A 204 2.91 -8.00 12.00
CA ARG A 204 3.58 -6.69 12.02
C ARG A 204 2.79 -5.68 12.85
N LYS A 205 3.53 -4.73 13.47
CA LYS A 205 2.94 -3.55 14.12
C LYS A 205 2.42 -2.55 13.06
N GLY A 206 1.86 -1.43 13.53
CA GLY A 206 1.41 -0.34 12.66
C GLY A 206 -0.08 -0.37 12.34
N LEU A 207 -0.66 -1.55 12.16
CA LEU A 207 -2.11 -1.77 12.07
C LEU A 207 -2.52 -2.83 13.07
N ASP A 208 -3.72 -2.70 13.65
CA ASP A 208 -4.32 -3.73 14.49
C ASP A 208 -5.04 -4.81 13.65
N ASP A 209 -5.53 -5.87 14.30
CA ASP A 209 -6.21 -6.97 13.62
C ASP A 209 -7.50 -6.53 12.89
N LYS A 210 -8.24 -5.55 13.43
CA LYS A 210 -9.44 -5.01 12.79
C LYS A 210 -9.11 -4.24 11.52
N GLU A 211 -8.10 -3.38 11.58
CA GLU A 211 -7.62 -2.63 10.43
C GLU A 211 -7.05 -3.56 9.36
N ARG A 212 -6.28 -4.59 9.75
CA ARG A 212 -5.72 -5.59 8.82
C ARG A 212 -6.79 -6.40 8.11
N GLU A 213 -7.80 -6.89 8.83
CA GLU A 213 -8.91 -7.62 8.20
C GLU A 213 -9.78 -6.71 7.32
N MET A 214 -9.99 -5.45 7.71
CA MET A 214 -10.69 -4.47 6.89
C MET A 214 -9.96 -4.21 5.57
N ILE A 215 -8.65 -3.91 5.58
CA ILE A 215 -7.92 -3.65 4.35
C ILE A 215 -7.82 -4.89 3.47
N THR A 216 -7.71 -6.09 4.05
CA THR A 216 -7.75 -7.34 3.30
C THR A 216 -9.10 -7.52 2.60
N PHE A 217 -10.21 -7.30 3.31
CA PHE A 217 -11.54 -7.28 2.71
C PHE A 217 -11.61 -6.31 1.52
N CYS A 218 -11.04 -5.11 1.65
CA CYS A 218 -11.00 -4.11 0.59
C CYS A 218 -10.23 -4.57 -0.65
N TYR A 219 -9.03 -5.19 -0.47
CA TYR A 219 -8.27 -5.74 -1.61
C TYR A 219 -9.06 -6.78 -2.38
N LEU A 220 -9.68 -7.72 -1.65
CA LEU A 220 -10.43 -8.83 -2.24
C LEU A 220 -11.69 -8.34 -2.95
N ALA A 221 -12.43 -7.42 -2.34
CA ALA A 221 -13.62 -6.83 -2.95
C ALA A 221 -13.28 -6.07 -4.25
N ALA A 222 -12.16 -5.31 -4.24
CA ALA A 222 -11.73 -4.54 -5.38
C ALA A 222 -11.23 -5.41 -6.54
N GLN A 223 -10.37 -6.40 -6.28
CA GLN A 223 -9.86 -7.25 -7.36
C GLN A 223 -10.94 -8.18 -7.93
N GLY A 224 -11.86 -8.70 -7.09
CA GLY A 224 -12.93 -9.62 -7.45
C GLY A 224 -12.45 -10.97 -7.99
N GLY A 225 -13.40 -11.88 -8.27
CA GLY A 225 -13.08 -13.23 -8.70
C GLY A 225 -12.49 -14.11 -7.59
N CYS A 226 -12.67 -13.70 -6.33
CA CYS A 226 -12.17 -14.38 -5.13
C CYS A 226 -13.22 -14.34 -3.99
N GLU A 227 -14.50 -14.47 -4.34
CA GLU A 227 -15.63 -14.37 -3.42
C GLU A 227 -15.55 -15.34 -2.22
N PRO A 228 -15.03 -16.59 -2.36
CA PRO A 228 -14.83 -17.47 -1.20
C PRO A 228 -13.86 -16.88 -0.17
N GLN A 229 -12.76 -16.25 -0.62
CA GLN A 229 -11.79 -15.59 0.25
C GLN A 229 -12.40 -14.32 0.86
N LEU A 230 -13.11 -13.53 0.04
CA LEU A 230 -13.82 -12.34 0.51
C LEU A 230 -14.83 -12.69 1.63
N LEU A 231 -15.58 -13.78 1.49
CA LEU A 231 -16.50 -14.26 2.52
C LEU A 231 -15.76 -14.69 3.81
N ALA A 232 -14.62 -15.37 3.68
CA ALA A 232 -13.82 -15.78 4.83
C ALA A 232 -13.32 -14.55 5.62
N HIS A 233 -12.81 -13.52 4.93
CA HIS A 233 -12.35 -12.27 5.55
C HIS A 233 -13.50 -11.39 6.05
N ALA A 234 -14.68 -11.42 5.43
CA ALA A 234 -15.88 -10.77 5.96
C ALA A 234 -16.29 -11.40 7.32
N LYS A 235 -16.26 -12.74 7.43
CA LYS A 235 -16.51 -13.44 8.70
C LYS A 235 -15.46 -13.12 9.77
N ALA A 236 -14.18 -13.06 9.42
CA ALA A 236 -13.10 -12.68 10.34
C ALA A 236 -13.29 -11.24 10.84
N ASN A 237 -13.64 -10.30 9.96
CA ASN A 237 -13.99 -8.92 10.35
C ASN A 237 -15.11 -8.90 11.38
N VAL A 238 -16.22 -9.61 11.12
CA VAL A 238 -17.36 -9.67 12.05
C VAL A 238 -16.95 -10.30 13.40
N GLY A 239 -16.14 -11.34 13.36
CA GLY A 239 -15.58 -11.99 14.56
C GLY A 239 -14.70 -11.05 15.39
N LEU A 240 -14.05 -10.08 14.79
CA LEU A 240 -13.25 -9.04 15.44
C LEU A 240 -14.07 -7.82 15.89
N GLY A 241 -15.37 -7.76 15.53
CA GLY A 241 -16.25 -6.65 15.86
C GLY A 241 -16.33 -5.53 14.81
N ASN A 242 -15.83 -5.76 13.62
CA ASN A 242 -16.16 -5.00 12.41
C ASN A 242 -17.43 -5.63 11.82
N ASP A 243 -18.60 -5.21 12.30
CA ASP A 243 -19.86 -5.84 11.95
C ASP A 243 -20.26 -5.64 10.47
N GLN A 244 -21.35 -6.30 10.04
CA GLN A 244 -21.84 -6.19 8.67
C GLN A 244 -22.19 -4.76 8.28
N GLN A 245 -22.71 -3.96 9.22
CA GLN A 245 -23.05 -2.56 8.96
C GLN A 245 -21.79 -1.74 8.72
N PHE A 246 -20.75 -1.96 9.53
CA PHE A 246 -19.44 -1.33 9.34
C PHE A 246 -18.85 -1.68 7.96
N LEU A 247 -18.79 -2.96 7.60
CA LEU A 247 -18.28 -3.39 6.30
C LEU A 247 -19.10 -2.82 5.14
N THR A 248 -20.41 -2.76 5.28
CA THR A 248 -21.28 -2.13 4.27
C THR A 248 -20.94 -0.65 4.09
N LYS A 249 -20.76 0.10 5.17
CA LYS A 249 -20.33 1.51 5.11
C LYS A 249 -18.94 1.65 4.45
N VAL A 250 -18.00 0.73 4.74
CA VAL A 250 -16.67 0.69 4.09
C VAL A 250 -16.81 0.52 2.57
N VAL A 251 -17.70 -0.37 2.10
CA VAL A 251 -17.98 -0.54 0.68
C VAL A 251 -18.59 0.74 0.09
N LEU A 252 -19.65 1.26 0.72
CA LEU A 252 -20.39 2.42 0.23
C LEU A 252 -19.51 3.67 0.11
N ALA A 253 -18.63 3.91 1.09
CA ALA A 253 -17.68 5.02 1.04
C ALA A 253 -16.70 4.95 -0.15
N ASN A 254 -16.57 3.79 -0.76
CA ASN A 254 -15.63 3.55 -1.86
C ASN A 254 -16.30 3.24 -3.22
N VAL A 255 -17.63 3.33 -3.30
CA VAL A 255 -18.37 3.16 -4.58
C VAL A 255 -17.81 4.03 -5.72
N PRO A 256 -17.46 5.31 -5.49
CA PRO A 256 -16.91 6.16 -6.56
C PRO A 256 -15.61 5.61 -7.17
N PHE A 257 -14.85 4.86 -6.40
CA PHE A 257 -13.52 4.36 -6.79
C PHE A 257 -13.58 2.95 -7.40
N ILE A 258 -14.49 2.08 -6.92
CA ILE A 258 -14.55 0.67 -7.35
C ILE A 258 -15.73 0.36 -8.28
N GLY A 259 -16.67 1.29 -8.41
CA GLY A 259 -17.86 1.15 -9.23
C GLY A 259 -18.92 0.21 -8.65
N TYR A 260 -20.13 0.34 -9.15
CA TYR A 260 -21.30 -0.40 -8.66
C TYR A 260 -21.18 -1.92 -8.73
N PRO A 261 -20.65 -2.56 -9.81
CA PRO A 261 -20.61 -4.02 -9.86
C PRO A 261 -19.78 -4.64 -8.74
N ARG A 262 -18.60 -4.08 -8.44
CA ARG A 262 -17.73 -4.54 -7.35
C ARG A 262 -18.38 -4.29 -5.98
N SER A 263 -18.99 -3.13 -5.80
CA SER A 263 -19.67 -2.76 -4.56
C SER A 263 -20.85 -3.69 -4.28
N LEU A 264 -21.71 -3.96 -5.27
CA LEU A 264 -22.84 -4.86 -5.14
C LEU A 264 -22.41 -6.31 -4.84
N ASN A 265 -21.34 -6.80 -5.48
CA ASN A 265 -20.78 -8.12 -5.18
C ASN A 265 -20.27 -8.20 -3.73
N ALA A 266 -19.57 -7.18 -3.25
CA ALA A 266 -19.08 -7.12 -1.88
C ALA A 266 -20.23 -7.10 -0.86
N ILE A 267 -21.29 -6.31 -1.10
CA ILE A 267 -22.48 -6.26 -0.26
C ILE A 267 -23.19 -7.62 -0.24
N ASN A 268 -23.32 -8.30 -1.39
CA ASN A 268 -23.89 -9.63 -1.46
C ASN A 268 -23.09 -10.64 -0.63
N VAL A 269 -21.76 -10.54 -0.58
CA VAL A 269 -20.92 -11.39 0.26
C VAL A 269 -21.10 -11.05 1.74
N ILE A 270 -21.14 -9.77 2.12
CA ILE A 270 -21.42 -9.34 3.51
C ILE A 270 -22.74 -9.93 4.02
N ASN A 271 -23.79 -9.91 3.20
CA ASN A 271 -25.12 -10.43 3.55
C ASN A 271 -25.15 -11.96 3.78
N GLN A 272 -24.11 -12.70 3.35
CA GLN A 272 -23.97 -14.14 3.60
C GLN A 272 -23.29 -14.46 4.95
N VAL A 273 -22.72 -13.47 5.63
CA VAL A 273 -22.10 -13.65 6.94
C VAL A 273 -23.22 -13.88 7.97
N LYS A 274 -23.17 -15.03 8.64
CA LYS A 274 -24.14 -15.41 9.69
C LYS A 274 -23.49 -15.26 11.05
#